data_6fa1e10615ba014fb3e27c7310f5b524
#
_entry.id   6fa1e10615ba014fb3e27c7310f5b524
#
_cell.length_a   1.000
_cell.length_b   1.000
_cell.length_c   1.000
_cell.angle_alpha   90.00
_cell.angle_beta   90.00
_cell.angle_gamma   90.00
#
_symmetry.space_group_name_H-M   'P 1'
#
loop_
_entity.id
_entity.type
_entity.pdbx_description
1 polymer ?
#
loop_
_entity_poly.entity_id
_entity_poly.type
_entity_poly.pdbx_seq_one_letter_code
_entity_poly.pdbx_strand_id
1 'polypeptide(L)'
;GKPVVVLSNNDGCVVARSNEAKALGIKEGIPYFQMAQQHPNQKIAVFSSNYELYGELTSRVVEIIRKEAPAYFRYSIDECFVYFPEGQRTKVEGQKTTVNFQRWGEHLHNRIKKSVGMPVSIGIAPNKTLAKIASKLAKKFEVYRHCCVIDDNEKRIAALKWLPVEDVWGIGRRYAARLQALGCRTAYDFACHHKDWVRLTFNNINIVRTWQELNGEDVVPNEELAKKKSICTSRSFNGMVSDFETLRTHVAN
;
A
#
# COMPACT_ATOMS: atom_id res chain seq x y z
N GLY A 1 0.69 0.44 25.27
CA GLY A 1 -0.65 0.13 24.79
C GLY A 1 -0.99 -1.36 24.98
N LYS A 2 -2.13 -1.78 24.45
CA LYS A 2 -2.53 -3.19 24.46
C LYS A 2 -2.30 -3.78 23.06
N PRO A 3 -1.93 -5.08 22.93
CA PRO A 3 -1.88 -5.73 21.63
C PRO A 3 -3.28 -5.77 21.01
N VAL A 4 -3.39 -5.30 19.78
CA VAL A 4 -4.66 -5.24 19.02
C VAL A 4 -4.42 -5.84 17.64
N VAL A 5 -5.35 -6.65 17.17
CA VAL A 5 -5.41 -7.15 15.80
C VAL A 5 -6.79 -6.89 15.20
N VAL A 6 -6.82 -6.69 13.89
CA VAL A 6 -8.05 -6.64 13.11
C VAL A 6 -8.04 -7.80 12.13
N LEU A 7 -9.15 -8.50 12.05
CA LEU A 7 -9.34 -9.65 11.20
C LEU A 7 -9.86 -9.26 9.81
N SER A 8 -9.69 -10.14 8.85
CA SER A 8 -10.25 -10.00 7.49
C SER A 8 -11.78 -9.99 7.52
N ASN A 9 -12.40 -9.70 6.36
CA ASN A 9 -13.86 -9.63 6.22
C ASN A 9 -14.61 -10.87 6.76
N ASN A 10 -13.99 -12.05 6.71
CA ASN A 10 -14.56 -13.32 7.19
C ASN A 10 -14.01 -13.76 8.55
N ASP A 11 -13.34 -12.88 9.28
CA ASP A 11 -12.63 -13.15 10.52
C ASP A 11 -11.60 -14.30 10.44
N GLY A 12 -11.20 -14.66 9.22
CA GLY A 12 -10.31 -15.80 9.00
C GLY A 12 -8.83 -15.52 9.25
N CYS A 13 -8.35 -14.33 8.94
CA CYS A 13 -6.92 -13.97 9.00
C CYS A 13 -6.70 -12.58 9.60
N VAL A 14 -5.55 -12.38 10.22
CA VAL A 14 -5.12 -11.07 10.73
C VAL A 14 -4.68 -10.17 9.57
N VAL A 15 -5.34 -9.03 9.38
CA VAL A 15 -5.03 -8.05 8.32
C VAL A 15 -4.39 -6.77 8.85
N ALA A 16 -4.61 -6.42 10.11
CA ALA A 16 -3.96 -5.27 10.74
C ALA A 16 -3.53 -5.59 12.18
N ARG A 17 -2.46 -4.92 12.64
CA ARG A 17 -1.83 -5.18 13.93
C ARG A 17 -1.29 -3.90 14.53
N SER A 18 -1.52 -3.68 15.83
CA SER A 18 -0.83 -2.65 16.60
C SER A 18 0.68 -2.96 16.70
N ASN A 19 1.47 -1.98 17.11
CA ASN A 19 2.90 -2.18 17.31
C ASN A 19 3.18 -3.21 18.41
N GLU A 20 2.35 -3.25 19.44
CA GLU A 20 2.43 -4.25 20.51
C GLU A 20 2.14 -5.67 19.97
N ALA A 21 1.15 -5.81 19.09
CA ALA A 21 0.88 -7.11 18.46
C ALA A 21 2.02 -7.55 17.52
N LYS A 22 2.66 -6.61 16.81
CA LYS A 22 3.87 -6.89 16.02
C LYS A 22 5.04 -7.32 16.90
N ALA A 23 5.24 -6.69 18.06
CA ALA A 23 6.28 -7.03 19.02
C ALA A 23 6.10 -8.44 19.59
N LEU A 24 4.87 -8.97 19.66
CA LEU A 24 4.58 -10.35 20.01
C LEU A 24 4.89 -11.34 18.86
N GLY A 25 5.36 -10.87 17.69
CA GLY A 25 5.66 -11.72 16.54
C GLY A 25 4.45 -12.11 15.70
N ILE A 26 3.27 -11.53 15.95
CA ILE A 26 2.06 -11.85 15.17
C ILE A 26 2.27 -11.38 13.72
N LYS A 27 2.19 -12.31 12.77
CA LYS A 27 2.40 -12.05 11.34
C LYS A 27 1.10 -11.60 10.66
N GLU A 28 1.24 -10.76 9.63
CA GLU A 28 0.13 -10.43 8.75
C GLU A 28 -0.27 -11.64 7.91
N GLY A 29 -1.58 -11.81 7.70
CA GLY A 29 -2.09 -12.96 6.99
C GLY A 29 -2.13 -14.26 7.78
N ILE A 30 -1.68 -14.28 9.05
CA ILE A 30 -1.80 -15.47 9.88
C ILE A 30 -3.28 -15.81 10.10
N PRO A 31 -3.71 -17.08 9.93
CA PRO A 31 -5.05 -17.49 10.30
C PRO A 31 -5.33 -17.22 11.78
N TYR A 32 -6.53 -16.70 12.08
CA TYR A 32 -6.88 -16.33 13.46
C TYR A 32 -6.73 -17.49 14.46
N PHE A 33 -7.17 -18.70 14.08
CA PHE A 33 -7.05 -19.88 14.94
C PHE A 33 -5.58 -20.22 15.27
N GLN A 34 -4.67 -20.07 14.29
CA GLN A 34 -3.23 -20.29 14.52
C GLN A 34 -2.65 -19.22 15.44
N MET A 35 -3.01 -17.96 15.25
CA MET A 35 -2.62 -16.87 16.14
C MET A 35 -3.06 -17.16 17.59
N ALA A 36 -4.31 -17.56 17.77
CA ALA A 36 -4.87 -17.88 19.08
C ALA A 36 -4.13 -19.06 19.75
N GLN A 37 -3.78 -20.08 18.96
CA GLN A 37 -2.98 -21.24 19.45
C GLN A 37 -1.55 -20.86 19.81
N GLN A 38 -0.92 -19.94 19.06
CA GLN A 38 0.45 -19.51 19.33
C GLN A 38 0.56 -18.55 20.53
N HIS A 39 -0.53 -17.88 20.90
CA HIS A 39 -0.57 -16.87 21.95
C HIS A 39 -1.68 -17.12 23.00
N PRO A 40 -1.80 -18.31 23.59
CA PRO A 40 -2.95 -18.72 24.42
C PRO A 40 -3.08 -17.87 25.71
N ASN A 41 -1.98 -17.37 26.23
CA ASN A 41 -1.92 -16.63 27.50
C ASN A 41 -1.84 -15.09 27.30
N GLN A 42 -1.92 -14.60 26.07
CA GLN A 42 -1.81 -13.17 25.76
C GLN A 42 -3.18 -12.54 25.65
N LYS A 43 -3.41 -11.42 26.38
CA LYS A 43 -4.64 -10.63 26.25
C LYS A 43 -4.56 -9.75 25.00
N ILE A 44 -4.90 -10.33 23.84
CA ILE A 44 -4.94 -9.64 22.56
C ILE A 44 -6.39 -9.18 22.31
N ALA A 45 -6.58 -7.90 22.05
CA ALA A 45 -7.88 -7.38 21.60
C ALA A 45 -8.05 -7.70 20.12
N VAL A 46 -9.15 -8.37 19.77
CA VAL A 46 -9.48 -8.82 18.42
C VAL A 46 -10.72 -8.10 17.93
N PHE A 47 -10.67 -7.53 16.75
CA PHE A 47 -11.78 -6.83 16.11
C PHE A 47 -11.98 -7.35 14.69
N SER A 48 -13.23 -7.40 14.25
CA SER A 48 -13.60 -7.60 12.84
C SER A 48 -13.34 -6.33 12.02
N SER A 49 -13.13 -6.48 10.72
CA SER A 49 -13.04 -5.35 9.79
C SER A 49 -14.36 -4.59 9.71
N ASN A 50 -14.29 -3.26 9.73
CA ASN A 50 -15.42 -2.37 9.50
C ASN A 50 -15.21 -1.53 8.23
N TYR A 51 -15.47 -2.15 7.06
CA TYR A 51 -15.23 -1.50 5.77
C TYR A 51 -16.09 -0.27 5.50
N GLU A 52 -17.29 -0.20 6.08
CA GLU A 52 -18.16 0.98 5.98
C GLU A 52 -17.50 2.19 6.66
N LEU A 53 -17.04 2.02 7.90
CA LEU A 53 -16.30 3.04 8.64
C LEU A 53 -15.01 3.45 7.89
N TYR A 54 -14.25 2.46 7.38
CA TYR A 54 -13.01 2.75 6.65
C TYR A 54 -13.30 3.55 5.38
N GLY A 55 -14.35 3.17 4.63
CA GLY A 55 -14.77 3.87 3.43
C GLY A 55 -15.22 5.31 3.71
N GLU A 56 -15.94 5.54 4.80
CA GLU A 56 -16.38 6.87 5.24
C GLU A 56 -15.18 7.75 5.61
N LEU A 57 -14.28 7.27 6.47
CA LEU A 57 -13.08 8.00 6.87
C LEU A 57 -12.18 8.32 5.67
N THR A 58 -11.98 7.36 4.76
CA THR A 58 -11.22 7.59 3.55
C THR A 58 -11.88 8.63 2.65
N SER A 59 -13.19 8.64 2.54
CA SER A 59 -13.90 9.66 1.75
C SER A 59 -13.65 11.07 2.31
N ARG A 60 -13.60 11.24 3.62
CA ARG A 60 -13.22 12.51 4.27
C ARG A 60 -11.77 12.91 3.95
N VAL A 61 -10.85 11.94 3.95
CA VAL A 61 -9.44 12.16 3.55
C VAL A 61 -9.36 12.59 2.08
N VAL A 62 -10.05 11.89 1.18
CA VAL A 62 -10.09 12.20 -0.26
C VAL A 62 -10.66 13.59 -0.52
N GLU A 63 -11.68 14.04 0.23
CA GLU A 63 -12.20 15.39 0.11
C GLU A 63 -11.18 16.48 0.47
N ILE A 64 -10.30 16.20 1.43
CA ILE A 64 -9.18 17.11 1.73
C ILE A 64 -8.17 17.10 0.58
N ILE A 65 -7.79 15.91 0.08
CA ILE A 65 -6.86 15.76 -1.05
C ILE A 65 -7.39 16.50 -2.27
N ARG A 66 -8.68 16.37 -2.60
CA ARG A 66 -9.33 17.02 -3.74
C ARG A 66 -9.22 18.56 -3.72
N LYS A 67 -9.16 19.14 -2.53
CA LYS A 67 -9.02 20.60 -2.36
C LYS A 67 -7.56 21.06 -2.45
N GLU A 68 -6.60 20.18 -2.18
CA GLU A 68 -5.17 20.50 -2.09
C GLU A 68 -4.38 20.06 -3.32
N ALA A 69 -4.94 19.18 -4.14
CA ALA A 69 -4.25 18.55 -5.25
C ALA A 69 -4.89 18.91 -6.59
N PRO A 70 -4.10 19.11 -7.66
CA PRO A 70 -4.63 19.43 -8.99
C PRO A 70 -5.37 18.26 -9.63
N ALA A 71 -4.90 17.04 -9.40
CA ALA A 71 -5.54 15.82 -9.85
C ALA A 71 -5.25 14.66 -8.88
N TYR A 72 -6.19 13.76 -8.74
CA TYR A 72 -6.03 12.58 -7.87
C TYR A 72 -6.70 11.35 -8.46
N PHE A 73 -6.23 10.19 -8.03
CA PHE A 73 -6.78 8.88 -8.39
C PHE A 73 -6.87 7.99 -7.14
N ARG A 74 -8.08 7.55 -6.79
CA ARG A 74 -8.28 6.62 -5.68
C ARG A 74 -7.93 5.21 -6.14
N TYR A 75 -6.82 4.68 -5.63
CA TYR A 75 -6.31 3.37 -6.00
C TYR A 75 -6.95 2.24 -5.20
N SER A 76 -7.13 2.43 -3.89
CA SER A 76 -7.78 1.46 -3.00
C SER A 76 -8.64 2.17 -1.94
N ILE A 77 -9.13 1.41 -0.95
CA ILE A 77 -9.88 1.98 0.16
C ILE A 77 -9.03 2.93 1.02
N ASP A 78 -7.74 2.72 1.09
CA ASP A 78 -6.78 3.43 1.96
C ASP A 78 -5.62 4.09 1.20
N GLU A 79 -5.61 4.02 -0.12
CA GLU A 79 -4.55 4.57 -0.96
C GLU A 79 -5.09 5.48 -2.06
N CYS A 80 -4.42 6.62 -2.24
CA CYS A 80 -4.71 7.61 -3.26
C CYS A 80 -3.42 8.10 -3.91
N PHE A 81 -3.37 8.12 -5.24
CA PHE A 81 -2.33 8.81 -5.97
C PHE A 81 -2.75 10.23 -6.30
N VAL A 82 -1.81 11.14 -6.21
CA VAL A 82 -1.96 12.55 -6.56
C VAL A 82 -0.99 12.89 -7.68
N TYR A 83 -1.46 13.64 -8.66
CA TYR A 83 -0.67 14.02 -9.82
C TYR A 83 -0.50 15.53 -9.87
N PHE A 84 0.72 15.95 -10.12
CA PHE A 84 1.09 17.31 -10.45
C PHE A 84 1.53 17.34 -11.91
N PRO A 85 0.68 17.79 -12.86
CA PRO A 85 1.06 17.93 -14.25
C PRO A 85 2.30 18.83 -14.40
N GLU A 86 3.16 18.51 -15.36
CA GLU A 86 4.32 19.34 -15.66
C GLU A 86 3.94 20.81 -15.85
N GLY A 87 4.67 21.71 -15.19
CA GLY A 87 4.43 23.14 -15.26
C GLY A 87 3.26 23.67 -14.42
N GLN A 88 2.49 22.83 -13.73
CA GLN A 88 1.51 23.32 -12.76
C GLN A 88 2.21 23.76 -11.47
N ARG A 89 2.01 25.02 -11.17
CA ARG A 89 2.44 25.69 -9.95
C ARG A 89 1.26 25.69 -9.00
N THR A 90 1.45 25.22 -7.76
CA THR A 90 0.40 25.28 -6.75
C THR A 90 0.02 26.75 -6.51
N LYS A 91 -1.29 27.02 -6.44
CA LYS A 91 -1.82 28.29 -5.98
C LYS A 91 -1.65 28.35 -4.46
N VAL A 92 -0.51 28.83 -4.00
CA VAL A 92 -0.39 29.35 -2.65
C VAL A 92 -0.28 30.85 -2.81
N GLU A 93 -1.34 31.58 -2.38
CA GLU A 93 -1.38 33.04 -2.27
C GLU A 93 -0.89 33.84 -3.50
N GLY A 94 -1.52 33.61 -4.69
CA GLY A 94 -1.38 34.53 -5.83
C GLY A 94 -0.01 34.60 -6.52
N GLN A 95 1.02 33.94 -6.02
CA GLN A 95 2.36 33.91 -6.61
C GLN A 95 2.65 32.59 -7.32
N LYS A 96 3.19 32.65 -8.53
CA LYS A 96 3.68 31.52 -9.33
C LYS A 96 4.99 30.99 -8.71
N THR A 97 4.92 30.12 -7.72
CA THR A 97 6.08 29.52 -7.07
C THR A 97 6.21 28.05 -7.41
N THR A 98 7.43 27.58 -7.59
CA THR A 98 7.74 26.14 -7.71
C THR A 98 7.23 25.41 -6.47
N VAL A 99 6.51 24.28 -6.65
CA VAL A 99 5.97 23.50 -5.52
C VAL A 99 7.12 22.99 -4.68
N ASN A 100 7.18 23.40 -3.43
CA ASN A 100 8.03 22.72 -2.47
C ASN A 100 7.28 21.45 -2.00
N PHE A 101 7.54 20.32 -2.65
CA PHE A 101 6.85 19.06 -2.40
C PHE A 101 6.99 18.56 -0.96
N GLN A 102 8.12 18.79 -0.31
CA GLN A 102 8.28 18.41 1.10
C GLN A 102 7.31 19.20 2.00
N ARG A 103 7.25 20.51 1.85
CA ARG A 103 6.32 21.36 2.64
C ARG A 103 4.86 21.05 2.32
N TRP A 104 4.54 20.83 1.04
CA TRP A 104 3.18 20.47 0.64
C TRP A 104 2.75 19.14 1.28
N GLY A 105 3.59 18.10 1.24
CA GLY A 105 3.28 16.81 1.82
C GLY A 105 3.14 16.86 3.36
N GLU A 106 4.04 17.56 4.04
CA GLU A 106 3.95 17.78 5.49
C GLU A 106 2.67 18.55 5.88
N HIS A 107 2.31 19.58 5.09
CA HIS A 107 1.08 20.32 5.28
C HIS A 107 -0.16 19.42 5.11
N LEU A 108 -0.22 18.64 4.02
CA LEU A 108 -1.32 17.72 3.75
C LEU A 108 -1.47 16.66 4.85
N HIS A 109 -0.36 16.06 5.30
CA HIS A 109 -0.36 15.13 6.45
C HIS A 109 -0.99 15.77 7.68
N ASN A 110 -0.49 16.96 8.08
CA ASN A 110 -0.95 17.67 9.27
C ASN A 110 -2.43 18.05 9.16
N ARG A 111 -2.88 18.48 7.99
CA ARG A 111 -4.27 18.83 7.74
C ARG A 111 -5.19 17.62 7.86
N ILE A 112 -4.83 16.49 7.24
CA ILE A 112 -5.60 15.24 7.36
C ILE A 112 -5.65 14.76 8.81
N LYS A 113 -4.50 14.74 9.49
CA LYS A 113 -4.41 14.34 10.91
C LYS A 113 -5.26 15.24 11.81
N LYS A 114 -5.24 16.55 11.59
CA LYS A 114 -6.04 17.50 12.38
C LYS A 114 -7.54 17.36 12.09
N SER A 115 -7.94 17.18 10.83
CA SER A 115 -9.34 17.20 10.43
C SER A 115 -10.06 15.87 10.57
N VAL A 116 -9.35 14.74 10.40
CA VAL A 116 -9.93 13.38 10.39
C VAL A 116 -9.39 12.52 11.53
N GLY A 117 -8.27 12.92 12.15
CA GLY A 117 -7.60 12.12 13.18
C GLY A 117 -6.75 10.99 12.65
N MET A 118 -6.65 10.79 11.32
CA MET A 118 -5.93 9.69 10.70
C MET A 118 -4.50 10.09 10.34
N PRO A 119 -3.47 9.33 10.78
CA PRO A 119 -2.11 9.52 10.30
C PRO A 119 -1.98 8.93 8.89
N VAL A 120 -1.45 9.72 7.97
CA VAL A 120 -1.12 9.28 6.60
C VAL A 120 0.37 9.41 6.34
N SER A 121 0.92 8.56 5.48
CA SER A 121 2.30 8.68 5.01
C SER A 121 2.28 9.06 3.54
N ILE A 122 3.06 10.08 3.17
CA ILE A 122 3.08 10.66 1.83
C ILE A 122 4.42 10.35 1.17
N GLY A 123 4.37 9.72 0.01
CA GLY A 123 5.54 9.50 -0.84
C GLY A 123 5.41 10.29 -2.12
N ILE A 124 6.42 11.05 -2.48
CA ILE A 124 6.45 11.89 -3.69
C ILE A 124 7.64 11.45 -4.55
N ALA A 125 7.37 11.13 -5.80
CA ALA A 125 8.38 10.65 -6.74
C ALA A 125 7.90 10.83 -8.19
N PRO A 126 8.77 10.66 -9.20
CA PRO A 126 8.41 10.80 -10.61
C PRO A 126 7.34 9.83 -11.10
N ASN A 127 7.17 8.67 -10.46
CA ASN A 127 6.20 7.64 -10.86
C ASN A 127 5.59 6.92 -9.64
N LYS A 128 4.61 6.06 -9.89
CA LYS A 128 3.83 5.37 -8.84
C LYS A 128 4.66 4.42 -7.99
N THR A 129 5.51 3.60 -8.61
CA THR A 129 6.33 2.62 -7.88
C THR A 129 7.31 3.31 -6.93
N LEU A 130 7.99 4.36 -7.40
CA LEU A 130 8.89 5.14 -6.54
C LEU A 130 8.13 5.92 -5.47
N ALA A 131 6.93 6.44 -5.77
CA ALA A 131 6.09 7.11 -4.77
C ALA A 131 5.65 6.15 -3.65
N LYS A 132 5.32 4.90 -3.98
CA LYS A 132 5.03 3.87 -2.96
C LYS A 132 6.26 3.51 -2.12
N ILE A 133 7.46 3.48 -2.70
CA ILE A 133 8.71 3.31 -1.96
C ILE A 133 8.94 4.49 -1.01
N ALA A 134 8.77 5.72 -1.51
CA ALA A 134 8.87 6.93 -0.70
C ALA A 134 7.87 6.93 0.47
N SER A 135 6.62 6.50 0.24
CA SER A 135 5.61 6.37 1.29
C SER A 135 6.00 5.34 2.36
N LYS A 136 6.62 4.21 1.97
CA LYS A 136 7.17 3.23 2.94
C LYS A 136 8.30 3.84 3.79
N LEU A 137 9.20 4.62 3.17
CA LEU A 137 10.26 5.34 3.88
C LEU A 137 9.68 6.36 4.87
N ALA A 138 8.71 7.17 4.41
CA ALA A 138 8.01 8.15 5.25
C ALA A 138 7.29 7.50 6.45
N LYS A 139 6.77 6.29 6.28
CA LYS A 139 6.11 5.52 7.35
C LYS A 139 7.12 4.93 8.35
N LYS A 140 8.29 4.49 7.87
CA LYS A 140 9.26 3.76 8.70
C LYS A 140 10.21 4.67 9.47
N PHE A 141 10.61 5.80 8.90
CA PHE A 141 11.65 6.68 9.45
C PHE A 141 11.09 8.05 9.82
N GLU A 142 11.16 8.39 11.10
CA GLU A 142 10.66 9.66 11.65
C GLU A 142 11.34 10.90 11.06
N VAL A 143 12.58 10.76 10.57
CA VAL A 143 13.32 11.85 9.93
C VAL A 143 12.58 12.46 8.74
N TYR A 144 11.73 11.68 8.07
CA TYR A 144 10.91 12.15 6.94
C TYR A 144 9.64 12.90 7.37
N ARG A 145 9.32 12.98 8.66
CA ARG A 145 8.12 13.70 9.17
C ARG A 145 6.84 13.35 8.41
N HIS A 146 6.66 12.05 8.13
CA HIS A 146 5.54 11.48 7.37
C HIS A 146 5.47 11.87 5.87
N CYS A 147 6.48 12.56 5.32
CA CYS A 147 6.57 12.87 3.89
C CYS A 147 8.00 12.61 3.40
N CYS A 148 8.16 11.78 2.39
CA CYS A 148 9.44 11.50 1.74
C CYS A 148 9.37 11.87 0.26
N VAL A 149 10.37 12.60 -0.23
CA VAL A 149 10.48 13.05 -1.62
C VAL A 149 11.69 12.38 -2.27
N ILE A 150 11.45 11.67 -3.37
CA ILE A 150 12.47 11.09 -4.25
C ILE A 150 12.42 11.89 -5.57
N ASP A 151 13.19 12.96 -5.66
CA ASP A 151 13.22 13.92 -6.78
C ASP A 151 14.55 13.93 -7.53
N ASP A 152 15.52 13.15 -7.08
CA ASP A 152 16.83 12.99 -7.71
C ASP A 152 17.28 11.52 -7.75
N ASN A 153 18.36 11.29 -8.51
CA ASN A 153 18.90 9.94 -8.71
C ASN A 153 19.60 9.38 -7.47
N GLU A 154 20.19 10.22 -6.63
CA GLU A 154 20.86 9.76 -5.40
C GLU A 154 19.85 9.23 -4.40
N LYS A 155 18.77 9.97 -4.18
CA LYS A 155 17.65 9.54 -3.33
C LYS A 155 16.98 8.28 -3.87
N ARG A 156 16.80 8.19 -5.21
CA ARG A 156 16.27 6.99 -5.86
C ARG A 156 17.15 5.78 -5.57
N ILE A 157 18.45 5.86 -5.83
CA ILE A 157 19.39 4.76 -5.59
C ILE A 157 19.42 4.37 -4.11
N ALA A 158 19.46 5.34 -3.20
CA ALA A 158 19.43 5.07 -1.76
C ALA A 158 18.15 4.33 -1.34
N ALA A 159 16.99 4.76 -1.84
CA ALA A 159 15.69 4.13 -1.58
C ALA A 159 15.63 2.71 -2.13
N LEU A 160 16.15 2.46 -3.35
CA LEU A 160 16.18 1.15 -3.97
C LEU A 160 17.13 0.18 -3.25
N LYS A 161 18.28 0.64 -2.78
CA LYS A 161 19.22 -0.17 -1.98
C LYS A 161 18.65 -0.56 -0.63
N TRP A 162 17.81 0.29 -0.05
CA TRP A 162 17.15 -0.01 1.21
C TRP A 162 16.01 -1.01 1.09
N LEU A 163 15.26 -1.00 -0.04
CA LEU A 163 14.05 -1.80 -0.19
C LEU A 163 14.37 -3.25 -0.61
N PRO A 164 14.00 -4.28 0.18
CA PRO A 164 14.03 -5.67 -0.28
C PRO A 164 13.20 -5.87 -1.55
N VAL A 165 13.66 -6.75 -2.44
CA VAL A 165 13.01 -6.97 -3.74
C VAL A 165 11.57 -7.50 -3.61
N GLU A 166 11.29 -8.30 -2.59
CA GLU A 166 9.96 -8.83 -2.28
C GLU A 166 8.97 -7.76 -1.85
N ASP A 167 9.46 -6.61 -1.43
CA ASP A 167 8.66 -5.48 -0.97
C ASP A 167 8.34 -4.46 -2.07
N VAL A 168 8.85 -4.68 -3.28
CA VAL A 168 8.58 -3.82 -4.45
C VAL A 168 7.13 -4.02 -4.89
N TRP A 169 6.43 -2.90 -5.08
CA TRP A 169 5.07 -2.92 -5.60
C TRP A 169 5.02 -3.56 -7.00
N GLY A 170 4.13 -4.53 -7.19
CA GLY A 170 4.04 -5.33 -8.43
C GLY A 170 4.89 -6.61 -8.43
N ILE A 171 5.77 -6.82 -7.43
CA ILE A 171 6.53 -8.07 -7.28
C ILE A 171 5.88 -8.96 -6.23
N GLY A 172 5.11 -9.95 -6.69
CA GLY A 172 4.49 -10.94 -5.82
C GLY A 172 5.48 -12.06 -5.40
N ARG A 173 5.07 -12.88 -4.42
CA ARG A 173 5.92 -13.95 -3.82
C ARG A 173 6.66 -14.81 -4.84
N ARG A 174 6.02 -15.22 -5.94
CA ARG A 174 6.64 -16.08 -6.97
C ARG A 174 7.77 -15.37 -7.71
N TYR A 175 7.58 -14.09 -8.06
CA TYR A 175 8.61 -13.30 -8.72
C TYR A 175 9.72 -12.91 -7.75
N ALA A 176 9.40 -12.58 -6.51
CA ALA A 176 10.38 -12.33 -5.46
C ALA A 176 11.32 -13.52 -5.26
N ALA A 177 10.77 -14.73 -5.07
CA ALA A 177 11.57 -15.95 -4.93
C ALA A 177 12.49 -16.21 -6.15
N ARG A 178 11.98 -15.95 -7.37
CA ARG A 178 12.77 -16.10 -8.60
C ARG A 178 13.88 -15.06 -8.70
N LEU A 179 13.61 -13.80 -8.37
CA LEU A 179 14.60 -12.72 -8.34
C LEU A 179 15.70 -13.00 -7.31
N GLN A 180 15.31 -13.45 -6.11
CA GLN A 180 16.26 -13.82 -5.06
C GLN A 180 17.15 -15.00 -5.46
N ALA A 181 16.60 -16.01 -6.12
CA ALA A 181 17.37 -17.12 -6.70
C ALA A 181 18.37 -16.67 -7.78
N LEU A 182 18.06 -15.56 -8.47
CA LEU A 182 18.94 -14.93 -9.47
C LEU A 182 19.89 -13.89 -8.85
N GLY A 183 19.97 -13.80 -7.51
CA GLY A 183 20.89 -12.93 -6.80
C GLY A 183 20.37 -11.51 -6.48
N CYS A 184 19.14 -11.17 -6.92
CA CYS A 184 18.54 -9.85 -6.61
C CYS A 184 17.92 -9.85 -5.21
N ARG A 185 18.58 -9.23 -4.24
CA ARG A 185 18.08 -9.10 -2.86
C ARG A 185 17.33 -7.79 -2.63
N THR A 186 17.72 -6.73 -3.32
CA THR A 186 17.14 -5.40 -3.20
C THR A 186 16.46 -4.96 -4.50
N ALA A 187 15.62 -3.93 -4.41
CA ALA A 187 15.06 -3.27 -5.58
C ALA A 187 16.16 -2.71 -6.50
N TYR A 188 17.29 -2.30 -5.92
CA TYR A 188 18.44 -1.80 -6.67
C TYR A 188 19.08 -2.90 -7.51
N ASP A 189 19.31 -4.11 -6.95
CA ASP A 189 19.87 -5.23 -7.69
C ASP A 189 19.02 -5.53 -8.92
N PHE A 190 17.70 -5.55 -8.75
CA PHE A 190 16.78 -5.77 -9.86
C PHE A 190 16.82 -4.63 -10.89
N ALA A 191 16.85 -3.37 -10.43
CA ALA A 191 16.89 -2.20 -11.32
C ALA A 191 18.18 -2.13 -12.18
N CYS A 192 19.29 -2.71 -11.70
CA CYS A 192 20.57 -2.72 -12.41
C CYS A 192 20.63 -3.71 -13.61
N HIS A 193 19.67 -4.63 -13.73
CA HIS A 193 19.63 -5.54 -14.88
C HIS A 193 19.25 -4.81 -16.17
N HIS A 194 19.69 -5.35 -17.30
CA HIS A 194 19.31 -4.83 -18.62
C HIS A 194 17.84 -5.16 -18.93
N LYS A 195 17.15 -4.27 -19.66
CA LYS A 195 15.74 -4.42 -20.02
C LYS A 195 15.43 -5.74 -20.72
N ASP A 196 16.28 -6.16 -21.66
CA ASP A 196 16.09 -7.39 -22.40
C ASP A 196 16.24 -8.62 -21.52
N TRP A 197 17.15 -8.60 -20.55
CA TRP A 197 17.23 -9.66 -19.55
C TRP A 197 15.93 -9.80 -18.76
N VAL A 198 15.33 -8.67 -18.32
CA VAL A 198 14.05 -8.69 -17.61
C VAL A 198 12.94 -9.27 -18.48
N ARG A 199 12.86 -8.84 -19.75
CA ARG A 199 11.85 -9.34 -20.71
C ARG A 199 11.99 -10.83 -20.96
N LEU A 200 13.19 -11.32 -21.24
CA LEU A 200 13.45 -12.73 -21.51
C LEU A 200 13.26 -13.62 -20.28
N THR A 201 13.68 -13.11 -19.10
CA THR A 201 13.60 -13.88 -17.86
C THR A 201 12.15 -14.04 -17.38
N PHE A 202 11.34 -13.00 -17.44
CA PHE A 202 10.01 -13.02 -16.79
C PHE A 202 8.86 -13.15 -17.79
N ASN A 203 9.05 -12.76 -19.04
CA ASN A 203 7.99 -12.74 -20.08
C ASN A 203 6.66 -12.16 -19.57
N ASN A 204 6.73 -11.08 -18.79
CA ASN A 204 5.58 -10.42 -18.17
C ASN A 204 5.73 -8.90 -18.24
N ILE A 205 4.79 -8.25 -18.94
CA ILE A 205 4.81 -6.80 -19.16
C ILE A 205 4.75 -6.01 -17.84
N ASN A 206 4.06 -6.51 -16.82
CA ASN A 206 3.95 -5.79 -15.54
C ASN A 206 5.29 -5.78 -14.80
N ILE A 207 6.07 -6.86 -14.86
CA ILE A 207 7.42 -6.90 -14.28
C ILE A 207 8.36 -5.96 -15.05
N VAL A 208 8.24 -5.89 -16.37
CA VAL A 208 9.00 -4.94 -17.18
C VAL A 208 8.64 -3.51 -16.82
N ARG A 209 7.34 -3.18 -16.68
CA ARG A 209 6.89 -1.85 -16.24
C ARG A 209 7.39 -1.51 -14.84
N THR A 210 7.33 -2.46 -13.90
CA THR A 210 7.89 -2.25 -12.56
C THR A 210 9.38 -1.93 -12.63
N TRP A 211 10.15 -2.68 -13.44
CA TRP A 211 11.57 -2.41 -13.65
C TRP A 211 11.81 -1.01 -14.25
N GLN A 212 11.02 -0.61 -15.26
CA GLN A 212 11.09 0.73 -15.87
C GLN A 212 10.84 1.83 -14.84
N GLU A 213 9.81 1.68 -14.00
CA GLU A 213 9.52 2.67 -12.94
C GLU A 213 10.61 2.72 -11.88
N LEU A 214 11.22 1.60 -11.50
CA LEU A 214 12.40 1.62 -10.61
C LEU A 214 13.56 2.41 -11.23
N ASN A 215 13.65 2.46 -12.57
CA ASN A 215 14.62 3.26 -13.31
C ASN A 215 14.18 4.70 -13.60
N GLY A 216 13.03 5.14 -13.08
CA GLY A 216 12.58 6.52 -13.15
C GLY A 216 11.59 6.82 -14.29
N GLU A 217 11.28 5.84 -15.15
CA GLU A 217 10.28 6.00 -16.21
C GLU A 217 8.86 5.98 -15.60
N ASP A 218 7.93 6.81 -16.09
CA ASP A 218 6.51 6.76 -15.71
C ASP A 218 5.73 5.99 -16.78
N VAL A 219 5.47 4.71 -16.54
CA VAL A 219 4.89 3.80 -17.54
C VAL A 219 3.67 3.02 -17.06
N VAL A 220 3.35 3.05 -15.77
CA VAL A 220 2.15 2.41 -15.23
C VAL A 220 0.96 3.35 -15.43
N PRO A 221 -0.02 2.98 -16.29
CA PRO A 221 -1.15 3.85 -16.58
C PRO A 221 -2.01 4.11 -15.34
N ASN A 222 -2.76 5.21 -15.36
CA ASN A 222 -3.88 5.40 -14.46
C ASN A 222 -5.01 4.50 -14.96
N GLU A 223 -5.24 3.39 -14.26
CA GLU A 223 -6.41 2.58 -14.58
C GLU A 223 -7.65 3.35 -14.09
N GLU A 224 -8.47 3.82 -15.03
CA GLU A 224 -9.82 4.26 -14.70
C GLU A 224 -10.54 3.11 -14.02
N LEU A 225 -11.34 3.42 -12.98
CA LEU A 225 -12.16 2.44 -12.30
C LEU A 225 -13.07 1.77 -13.33
N ALA A 226 -12.61 0.66 -13.88
CA ALA A 226 -13.40 -0.14 -14.81
C ALA A 226 -14.72 -0.55 -14.13
N LYS A 227 -15.80 -0.58 -14.88
CA LYS A 227 -17.08 -1.12 -14.37
C LYS A 227 -16.84 -2.50 -13.78
N LYS A 228 -17.39 -2.75 -12.58
CA LYS A 228 -17.27 -4.05 -11.94
C LYS A 228 -17.79 -5.14 -12.88
N LYS A 229 -16.97 -6.13 -13.18
CA LYS A 229 -17.33 -7.26 -14.04
C LYS A 229 -18.05 -8.35 -13.28
N SER A 230 -17.88 -8.41 -11.96
CA SER A 230 -18.49 -9.41 -11.08
C SER A 230 -18.68 -8.84 -9.68
N ILE A 231 -19.66 -9.39 -8.97
CA ILE A 231 -19.87 -9.17 -7.53
C ILE A 231 -19.71 -10.54 -6.90
N CYS A 232 -18.83 -10.65 -5.90
CA CYS A 232 -18.58 -11.87 -5.15
C CYS A 232 -18.84 -11.62 -3.68
N THR A 233 -19.63 -12.46 -3.05
CA THR A 233 -19.72 -12.55 -1.59
C THR A 233 -19.24 -13.94 -1.17
N SER A 234 -18.50 -14.02 -0.07
CA SER A 234 -18.03 -15.29 0.46
C SER A 234 -18.16 -15.29 1.98
N ARG A 235 -18.48 -16.44 2.53
CA ARG A 235 -18.51 -16.67 3.98
C ARG A 235 -17.87 -18.02 4.26
N SER A 236 -17.15 -18.12 5.38
CA SER A 236 -16.61 -19.38 5.86
C SER A 236 -17.61 -20.03 6.82
N PHE A 237 -17.78 -21.33 6.69
CA PHE A 237 -18.58 -22.10 7.64
C PHE A 237 -17.78 -22.34 8.93
N ASN A 238 -18.50 -22.44 10.05
CA ASN A 238 -17.90 -22.84 11.31
C ASN A 238 -17.85 -24.40 11.36
N GLY A 239 -16.85 -24.96 10.68
CA GLY A 239 -16.67 -26.40 10.50
C GLY A 239 -16.99 -26.88 9.10
N MET A 240 -16.92 -28.20 8.89
CA MET A 240 -17.23 -28.84 7.61
C MET A 240 -18.74 -29.01 7.46
N VAL A 241 -19.28 -28.57 6.35
CA VAL A 241 -20.69 -28.74 5.98
C VAL A 241 -20.76 -29.74 4.83
N SER A 242 -21.49 -30.85 5.00
CA SER A 242 -21.62 -31.93 4.02
C SER A 242 -23.04 -32.20 3.60
N ASP A 243 -24.04 -31.63 4.28
CA ASP A 243 -25.44 -31.81 3.95
C ASP A 243 -25.98 -30.71 3.03
N PHE A 244 -26.86 -31.13 2.11
CA PHE A 244 -27.41 -30.25 1.08
C PHE A 244 -28.32 -29.14 1.65
N GLU A 245 -29.12 -29.43 2.68
CA GLU A 245 -30.07 -28.47 3.23
C GLU A 245 -29.36 -27.29 3.92
N THR A 246 -28.32 -27.59 4.67
CA THR A 246 -27.47 -26.56 5.27
C THR A 246 -26.81 -25.70 4.20
N LEU A 247 -26.24 -26.32 3.14
CA LEU A 247 -25.66 -25.57 2.02
C LEU A 247 -26.70 -24.71 1.31
N ARG A 248 -27.90 -25.23 1.04
CA ARG A 248 -29.02 -24.51 0.41
C ARG A 248 -29.41 -23.28 1.23
N THR A 249 -29.54 -23.43 2.53
CA THR A 249 -29.87 -22.32 3.45
C THR A 249 -28.80 -21.20 3.40
N HIS A 250 -27.53 -21.55 3.36
CA HIS A 250 -26.45 -20.57 3.28
C HIS A 250 -26.34 -19.89 1.91
N VAL A 251 -26.74 -20.52 0.83
CA VAL A 251 -26.78 -19.93 -0.51
C VAL A 251 -27.99 -19.00 -0.68
N ALA A 252 -29.10 -19.28 0.02
CA ALA A 252 -30.31 -18.47 -0.04
C ALA A 252 -30.27 -17.18 0.79
N ASN A 253 -29.38 -17.11 1.80
CA ASN A 253 -29.16 -15.95 2.69
C ASN A 253 -27.95 -15.11 2.24
#